data_9d6e1bcbb4d758da060387ed25b21343
#
_entry.id   9d6e1bcbb4d758da060387ed25b21343
#
_cell.length_a   1.000
_cell.length_b   1.000
_cell.length_c   1.000
_cell.angle_alpha   90.00
_cell.angle_beta   90.00
_cell.angle_gamma   90.00
#
_symmetry.space_group_name_H-M   'P 1'
#
loop_
_entity.id
_entity.type
_entity.pdbx_description
1 polymer ?
#
loop_
_entity_poly.entity_id
_entity_poly.type
_entity_poly.pdbx_seq_one_letter_code
_entity_poly.pdbx_strand_id
1 'polypeptide(L)'
;MSLRTLPRLGVDDAGRLAPLLAAYSAALLHEEPGAPDEAYARALIDDHVAEIAGAELDGRLVGFAVYYDLPEAISRRRAGQLDDLYVDPACRGRGVAQALLERLVAHGETLGWVHLRWMVPDGNPAAALYDRLAERAPWRNYVIRIDRSVRW
;
A
#
# COMPACT_ATOMS: atom_id res chain seq x y z
N MET A 1 -15.86 -2.87 -17.53
CA MET A 1 -14.88 -2.95 -16.42
C MET A 1 -15.24 -1.88 -15.40
N SER A 2 -15.50 -2.30 -14.17
CA SER A 2 -15.84 -1.39 -13.06
C SER A 2 -14.71 -1.39 -12.03
N LEU A 3 -13.97 -0.28 -11.95
CA LEU A 3 -12.93 -0.06 -10.96
C LEU A 3 -13.51 0.75 -9.79
N ARG A 4 -13.39 0.21 -8.60
CA ARG A 4 -13.84 0.84 -7.36
C ARG A 4 -12.71 0.83 -6.34
N THR A 5 -12.55 1.92 -5.60
CA THR A 5 -11.60 1.99 -4.49
C THR A 5 -12.31 2.14 -3.15
N LEU A 6 -11.74 1.49 -2.14
CA LEU A 6 -12.20 1.51 -0.76
C LEU A 6 -11.12 2.19 0.09
N PRO A 7 -11.42 3.24 0.84
CA PRO A 7 -10.40 3.92 1.65
C PRO A 7 -9.92 3.05 2.81
N ARG A 8 -10.74 2.10 3.25
CA ARG A 8 -10.43 1.21 4.36
C ARG A 8 -11.11 -0.14 4.17
N LEU A 9 -10.34 -1.22 4.25
CA LEU A 9 -10.86 -2.58 4.34
C LEU A 9 -11.26 -2.89 5.78
N GLY A 10 -12.30 -3.70 5.95
CA GLY A 10 -12.73 -4.23 7.23
C GLY A 10 -12.35 -5.69 7.41
N VAL A 11 -12.55 -6.24 8.62
CA VAL A 11 -12.19 -7.64 8.95
C VAL A 11 -12.86 -8.66 8.05
N ASP A 12 -14.04 -8.35 7.50
CA ASP A 12 -14.73 -9.21 6.54
C ASP A 12 -13.99 -9.34 5.21
N ASP A 13 -13.03 -8.45 4.95
CA ASP A 13 -12.20 -8.48 3.74
C ASP A 13 -10.95 -9.35 3.91
N ALA A 14 -10.67 -9.89 5.10
CA ALA A 14 -9.45 -10.63 5.38
C ALA A 14 -9.23 -11.82 4.43
N GLY A 15 -10.29 -12.56 4.10
CA GLY A 15 -10.21 -13.69 3.17
C GLY A 15 -9.84 -13.28 1.76
N ARG A 16 -10.24 -12.09 1.30
CA ARG A 16 -9.89 -11.53 0.00
C ARG A 16 -8.49 -10.92 -0.02
N LEU A 17 -8.06 -10.35 1.11
CA LEU A 17 -6.76 -9.69 1.25
C LEU A 17 -5.62 -10.69 1.38
N ALA A 18 -5.83 -11.81 2.09
CA ALA A 18 -4.78 -12.78 2.39
C ALA A 18 -4.02 -13.31 1.15
N PRO A 19 -4.68 -13.68 0.04
CA PRO A 19 -3.97 -14.10 -1.16
C PRO A 19 -3.09 -13.00 -1.78
N LEU A 20 -3.56 -11.75 -1.73
CA LEU A 20 -2.79 -10.62 -2.26
C LEU A 20 -1.55 -10.32 -1.39
N LEU A 21 -1.65 -10.44 -0.08
CA LEU A 21 -0.51 -10.31 0.83
C LEU A 21 0.54 -11.39 0.56
N ALA A 22 0.11 -12.65 0.40
CA ALA A 22 1.01 -13.75 0.08
C ALA A 22 1.72 -13.53 -1.26
N ALA A 23 1.00 -13.09 -2.29
CA ALA A 23 1.56 -12.80 -3.61
C ALA A 23 2.53 -11.61 -3.57
N TYR A 24 2.20 -10.58 -2.82
CA TYR A 24 3.07 -9.41 -2.66
C TYR A 24 4.40 -9.77 -1.98
N SER A 25 4.34 -10.49 -0.87
CA SER A 25 5.53 -10.95 -0.16
C SER A 25 6.44 -11.82 -1.06
N ALA A 26 5.83 -12.76 -1.78
CA ALA A 26 6.56 -13.63 -2.71
C ALA A 26 7.23 -12.84 -3.84
N ALA A 27 6.55 -11.84 -4.38
CA ALA A 27 7.11 -10.99 -5.43
C ALA A 27 8.32 -10.19 -4.95
N LEU A 28 8.27 -9.63 -3.75
CA LEU A 28 9.39 -8.89 -3.16
C LEU A 28 10.59 -9.78 -2.84
N LEU A 29 10.35 -11.01 -2.39
CA LEU A 29 11.38 -11.96 -2.00
C LEU A 29 11.85 -12.85 -3.15
N HIS A 30 11.29 -12.69 -4.35
CA HIS A 30 11.59 -13.49 -5.55
C HIS A 30 11.39 -14.99 -5.30
N GLU A 31 10.26 -15.37 -4.70
CA GLU A 31 9.90 -16.75 -4.41
C GLU A 31 8.44 -17.05 -4.83
N GLU A 32 8.05 -18.31 -4.78
CA GLU A 32 6.67 -18.72 -5.02
C GLU A 32 5.77 -18.29 -3.85
N PRO A 33 4.52 -17.89 -4.12
CA PRO A 33 3.58 -17.53 -3.06
C PRO A 33 3.33 -18.71 -2.11
N GLY A 34 3.40 -18.43 -0.82
CA GLY A 34 2.95 -19.34 0.22
C GLY A 34 1.41 -19.43 0.28
N ALA A 35 0.91 -20.28 1.17
CA ALA A 35 -0.53 -20.34 1.43
C ALA A 35 -1.02 -19.01 1.98
N PRO A 36 -2.22 -18.53 1.56
CA PRO A 36 -2.83 -17.35 2.14
C PRO A 36 -3.03 -17.50 3.65
N ASP A 37 -2.68 -16.47 4.41
CA ASP A 37 -2.83 -16.42 5.86
C ASP A 37 -3.94 -15.42 6.23
N GLU A 38 -5.16 -15.91 6.34
CA GLU A 38 -6.32 -15.09 6.68
C GLU A 38 -6.24 -14.55 8.12
N ALA A 39 -5.67 -15.31 9.05
CA ALA A 39 -5.50 -14.86 10.43
C ALA A 39 -4.56 -13.66 10.51
N TYR A 40 -3.47 -13.67 9.75
CA TYR A 40 -2.57 -12.54 9.64
C TYR A 40 -3.25 -11.34 8.97
N ALA A 41 -3.96 -11.55 7.87
CA ALA A 41 -4.70 -10.47 7.19
C ALA A 41 -5.70 -9.80 8.12
N ARG A 42 -6.42 -10.59 8.93
CA ARG A 42 -7.34 -10.08 9.95
C ARG A 42 -6.60 -9.27 11.02
N ALA A 43 -5.48 -9.75 11.52
CA ALA A 43 -4.68 -9.05 12.51
C ALA A 43 -4.14 -7.72 11.96
N LEU A 44 -3.72 -7.69 10.70
CA LEU A 44 -3.24 -6.47 10.04
C LEU A 44 -4.37 -5.43 9.91
N ILE A 45 -5.57 -5.86 9.51
CA ILE A 45 -6.74 -4.98 9.42
C ILE A 45 -7.13 -4.42 10.80
N ASP A 46 -7.05 -5.23 11.84
CA ASP A 46 -7.41 -4.86 13.22
C ASP A 46 -6.32 -4.07 13.96
N ASP A 47 -5.16 -3.89 13.39
CA ASP A 47 -4.03 -3.23 14.04
C ASP A 47 -4.34 -1.78 14.45
N HIS A 48 -5.14 -1.07 13.64
CA HIS A 48 -5.59 0.33 13.86
C HIS A 48 -4.46 1.40 13.81
N VAL A 49 -3.20 1.02 13.78
CA VAL A 49 -2.09 1.92 13.43
C VAL A 49 -1.92 1.92 11.92
N ALA A 50 -1.85 0.73 11.32
CA ALA A 50 -1.91 0.57 9.88
C ALA A 50 -3.38 0.59 9.42
N GLU A 51 -3.60 1.29 8.32
CA GLU A 51 -4.87 1.27 7.58
C GLU A 51 -4.63 0.62 6.22
N ILE A 52 -5.65 -0.03 5.66
CA ILE A 52 -5.50 -0.72 4.38
C ILE A 52 -6.59 -0.24 3.42
N ALA A 53 -6.18 0.42 2.34
CA ALA A 53 -7.06 0.73 1.23
C ALA A 53 -7.13 -0.45 0.26
N GLY A 54 -8.23 -0.59 -0.43
CA GLY A 54 -8.44 -1.65 -1.42
C GLY A 54 -8.90 -1.13 -2.76
N ALA A 55 -8.64 -1.90 -3.81
CA ALA A 55 -9.17 -1.66 -5.15
C ALA A 55 -9.84 -2.93 -5.68
N GLU A 56 -11.05 -2.75 -6.20
CA GLU A 56 -11.84 -3.82 -6.78
C GLU A 56 -12.03 -3.60 -8.28
N LEU A 57 -11.89 -4.67 -9.06
CA LEU A 57 -12.32 -4.74 -10.46
C LEU A 57 -13.48 -5.73 -10.54
N ASP A 58 -14.64 -5.24 -10.97
CA ASP A 58 -15.86 -6.05 -11.10
C ASP A 58 -16.17 -6.85 -9.82
N GLY A 59 -16.01 -6.20 -8.66
CA GLY A 59 -16.30 -6.76 -7.35
C GLY A 59 -15.20 -7.66 -6.75
N ARG A 60 -14.13 -7.95 -7.49
CA ARG A 60 -12.99 -8.73 -7.00
C ARG A 60 -11.90 -7.81 -6.48
N LEU A 61 -11.40 -8.05 -5.28
CA LEU A 61 -10.27 -7.31 -4.74
C LEU A 61 -9.00 -7.67 -5.54
N VAL A 62 -8.38 -6.67 -6.17
CA VAL A 62 -7.23 -6.85 -7.07
C VAL A 62 -6.01 -6.04 -6.66
N GLY A 63 -6.13 -5.19 -5.65
CA GLY A 63 -5.01 -4.39 -5.16
C GLY A 63 -5.28 -3.87 -3.77
N PHE A 64 -4.21 -3.52 -3.08
CA PHE A 64 -4.28 -2.92 -1.76
C PHE A 64 -3.13 -1.93 -1.55
N ALA A 65 -3.31 -1.06 -0.56
CA ALA A 65 -2.28 -0.17 -0.06
C ALA A 65 -2.30 -0.17 1.46
N VAL A 66 -1.15 -0.37 2.09
CA VAL A 66 -0.98 -0.21 3.54
C VAL A 66 -0.44 1.18 3.80
N TYR A 67 -1.13 1.95 4.63
CA TYR A 67 -0.75 3.33 4.90
C TYR A 67 -0.98 3.71 6.37
N TYR A 68 -0.37 4.81 6.75
CA TYR A 68 -0.44 5.36 8.09
C TYR A 68 -0.86 6.82 8.04
N ASP A 69 -1.68 7.23 9.00
CA ASP A 69 -2.01 8.62 9.28
C ASP A 69 -1.19 9.06 10.49
N LEU A 70 -0.21 9.92 10.27
CA LEU A 70 0.80 10.25 11.26
C LEU A 70 0.80 11.75 11.60
N PRO A 71 1.11 12.12 12.86
CA PRO A 71 1.44 13.50 13.16
C PRO A 71 2.71 13.90 12.42
N GLU A 72 2.72 15.10 11.86
CA GLU A 72 3.89 15.68 11.16
C GLU A 72 4.42 16.87 11.96
N ALA A 73 5.60 16.69 12.58
CA ALA A 73 6.09 17.58 13.60
C ALA A 73 6.52 18.94 13.05
N ILE A 74 6.99 19.02 11.80
CA ILE A 74 7.51 20.26 11.21
C ILE A 74 6.35 21.22 10.94
N SER A 75 5.31 20.75 10.29
CA SER A 75 4.12 21.55 10.00
C SER A 75 3.17 21.68 11.18
N ARG A 76 3.33 20.85 12.21
CA ARG A 76 2.39 20.68 13.34
C ARG A 76 1.00 20.22 12.88
N ARG A 77 0.95 19.51 11.76
CA ARG A 77 -0.26 18.98 11.15
C ARG A 77 -0.14 17.45 11.05
N ARG A 78 -0.64 16.86 9.99
CA ARG A 78 -0.60 15.42 9.76
C ARG A 78 -0.02 15.12 8.37
N ALA A 79 0.47 13.91 8.20
CA ALA A 79 0.96 13.40 6.91
C ALA A 79 0.56 11.93 6.75
N GLY A 80 0.39 11.51 5.51
CA GLY A 80 0.22 10.11 5.16
C GLY A 80 1.57 9.45 4.83
N GLN A 81 1.74 8.22 5.28
CA GLN A 81 2.86 7.36 4.89
C GLN A 81 2.30 6.12 4.20
N LEU A 82 2.60 5.95 2.93
CA LEU A 82 2.29 4.73 2.19
C LEU A 82 3.47 3.76 2.33
N ASP A 83 3.21 2.59 2.91
CA ASP A 83 4.25 1.60 3.15
C ASP A 83 4.28 0.52 2.07
N ASP A 84 3.11 0.04 1.67
CA ASP A 84 2.98 -1.04 0.70
C ASP A 84 1.91 -0.71 -0.31
N LEU A 85 2.18 -1.01 -1.57
CA LEU A 85 1.23 -0.88 -2.67
C LEU A 85 1.40 -2.08 -3.60
N TYR A 86 0.33 -2.83 -3.80
CA TYR A 86 0.34 -4.01 -4.64
C TYR A 86 -0.89 -4.11 -5.51
N VAL A 87 -0.69 -4.49 -6.75
CA VAL A 87 -1.76 -4.79 -7.71
C VAL A 87 -1.49 -6.17 -8.31
N ASP A 88 -2.52 -7.01 -8.33
CA ASP A 88 -2.47 -8.32 -8.99
C ASP A 88 -1.87 -8.15 -10.40
N PRO A 89 -0.79 -8.87 -10.75
CA PRO A 89 -0.16 -8.75 -12.05
C PRO A 89 -1.11 -8.89 -13.25
N ALA A 90 -2.14 -9.73 -13.12
CA ALA A 90 -3.16 -9.91 -14.15
C ALA A 90 -4.04 -8.66 -14.38
N CYS A 91 -4.02 -7.72 -13.44
CA CYS A 91 -4.85 -6.50 -13.47
C CYS A 91 -4.02 -5.22 -13.66
N ARG A 92 -2.71 -5.34 -13.89
CA ARG A 92 -1.85 -4.18 -14.13
C ARG A 92 -2.14 -3.53 -15.49
N GLY A 93 -1.73 -2.26 -15.64
CA GLY A 93 -2.00 -1.49 -16.85
C GLY A 93 -3.46 -1.03 -16.99
N ARG A 94 -4.26 -1.13 -15.93
CA ARG A 94 -5.68 -0.72 -15.91
C ARG A 94 -5.97 0.45 -14.98
N GLY A 95 -4.91 1.16 -14.52
CA GLY A 95 -5.06 2.33 -13.65
C GLY A 95 -5.34 2.02 -12.18
N VAL A 96 -5.19 0.78 -11.74
CA VAL A 96 -5.51 0.37 -10.35
C VAL A 96 -4.59 1.06 -9.33
N ALA A 97 -3.28 1.06 -9.57
CA ALA A 97 -2.32 1.72 -8.67
C ALA A 97 -2.58 3.23 -8.58
N GLN A 98 -2.81 3.87 -9.72
CA GLN A 98 -3.16 5.30 -9.76
C GLN A 98 -4.44 5.58 -8.98
N ALA A 99 -5.48 4.77 -9.15
CA ALA A 99 -6.74 4.92 -8.43
C ALA A 99 -6.57 4.77 -6.92
N LEU A 100 -5.71 3.85 -6.46
CA LEU A 100 -5.37 3.71 -5.04
C LEU A 100 -4.68 4.97 -4.51
N LEU A 101 -3.70 5.51 -5.23
CA LEU A 101 -3.02 6.75 -4.84
C LEU A 101 -3.99 7.94 -4.79
N GLU A 102 -4.84 8.09 -5.78
CA GLU A 102 -5.87 9.14 -5.81
C GLU A 102 -6.85 9.00 -4.64
N ARG A 103 -7.22 7.77 -4.29
CA ARG A 103 -8.07 7.50 -3.12
C ARG A 103 -7.39 7.93 -1.82
N LEU A 104 -6.10 7.65 -1.67
CA LEU A 104 -5.34 8.05 -0.49
C LEU A 104 -5.18 9.57 -0.40
N VAL A 105 -4.95 10.24 -1.53
CA VAL A 105 -4.90 11.72 -1.57
C VAL A 105 -6.22 12.32 -1.14
N ALA A 106 -7.34 11.85 -1.70
CA ALA A 106 -8.67 12.34 -1.33
C ALA A 106 -8.97 12.10 0.15
N HIS A 107 -8.60 10.93 0.68
CA HIS A 107 -8.75 10.62 2.10
C HIS A 107 -7.87 11.54 2.96
N GLY A 108 -6.63 11.75 2.57
CA GLY A 108 -5.69 12.64 3.26
C GLY A 108 -6.15 14.08 3.31
N GLU A 109 -6.81 14.56 2.26
CA GLU A 109 -7.42 15.89 2.26
C GLU A 109 -8.45 16.03 3.39
N THR A 110 -9.24 15.00 3.64
CA THR A 110 -10.22 15.00 4.75
C THR A 110 -9.55 14.95 6.11
N LEU A 111 -8.35 14.40 6.22
CA LEU A 111 -7.58 14.27 7.46
C LEU A 111 -6.61 15.44 7.71
N GLY A 112 -6.47 16.32 6.74
CA GLY A 112 -5.56 17.46 6.82
C GLY A 112 -4.09 17.12 6.60
N TRP A 113 -3.80 16.08 5.80
CA TRP A 113 -2.42 15.76 5.44
C TRP A 113 -1.76 16.88 4.67
N VAL A 114 -0.51 17.15 5.01
CA VAL A 114 0.33 18.11 4.26
C VAL A 114 0.98 17.44 3.06
N HIS A 115 1.19 16.14 3.09
CA HIS A 115 1.65 15.31 1.98
C HIS A 115 1.33 13.83 2.23
N LEU A 116 1.43 13.04 1.17
CA LEU A 116 1.53 11.59 1.19
C LEU A 116 2.93 11.23 0.69
N ARG A 117 3.67 10.44 1.46
CA ARG A 117 5.05 10.06 1.13
C ARG A 117 5.21 8.55 1.10
N TRP A 118 6.11 8.08 0.24
CA TRP A 118 6.46 6.65 0.16
C TRP A 118 7.88 6.46 -0.36
N MET A 119 8.37 5.24 -0.16
CA MET A 119 9.66 4.78 -0.63
C MET A 119 9.47 3.80 -1.78
N VAL A 120 10.39 3.81 -2.72
CA VAL A 120 10.36 2.93 -3.90
C VAL A 120 11.68 2.20 -3.98
N PRO A 121 11.68 0.84 -4.03
CA PRO A 121 12.90 0.10 -4.27
C PRO A 121 13.55 0.49 -5.60
N ASP A 122 14.87 0.51 -5.64
CA ASP A 122 15.61 0.76 -6.87
C ASP A 122 15.21 -0.25 -7.95
N GLY A 123 15.00 0.25 -9.18
CA GLY A 123 14.61 -0.59 -10.31
C GLY A 123 13.15 -1.04 -10.32
N ASN A 124 12.31 -0.53 -9.42
CA ASN A 124 10.90 -0.87 -9.41
C ASN A 124 10.20 -0.32 -10.66
N PRO A 125 9.45 -1.17 -11.42
CA PRO A 125 8.74 -0.73 -12.64
C PRO A 125 7.70 0.38 -12.39
N ALA A 126 7.16 0.50 -11.17
CA ALA A 126 6.21 1.53 -10.79
C ALA A 126 6.84 2.94 -10.70
N ALA A 127 8.16 3.06 -10.70
CA ALA A 127 8.84 4.35 -10.60
C ALA A 127 8.40 5.32 -11.71
N ALA A 128 8.16 4.83 -12.92
CA ALA A 128 7.68 5.65 -14.04
C ALA A 128 6.30 6.26 -13.76
N LEU A 129 5.39 5.50 -13.13
CA LEU A 129 4.09 6.00 -12.68
C LEU A 129 4.27 7.08 -11.61
N TYR A 130 5.12 6.83 -10.64
CA TYR A 130 5.35 7.76 -9.53
C TYR A 130 5.99 9.07 -10.00
N ASP A 131 6.95 9.01 -10.92
CA ASP A 131 7.56 10.20 -11.51
C ASP A 131 6.55 11.07 -12.27
N ARG A 132 5.47 10.47 -12.79
CA ARG A 132 4.38 11.19 -13.46
C ARG A 132 3.39 11.80 -12.48
N LEU A 133 3.12 11.14 -11.35
CA LEU A 133 2.06 11.54 -10.41
C LEU A 133 2.55 12.36 -9.22
N ALA A 134 3.85 12.28 -8.91
CA ALA A 134 4.43 12.88 -7.72
C ALA A 134 5.80 13.48 -8.02
N GLU A 135 6.36 14.14 -7.04
CA GLU A 135 7.74 14.67 -7.10
C GLU A 135 8.67 13.85 -6.20
N ARG A 136 9.93 13.75 -6.59
CA ARG A 136 10.95 13.11 -5.75
C ARG A 136 11.29 14.02 -4.59
N ALA A 137 11.09 13.53 -3.36
CA ALA A 137 11.48 14.26 -2.16
C ALA A 137 13.01 14.23 -1.98
N PRO A 138 13.61 15.29 -1.40
CA PRO A 138 15.05 15.38 -1.21
C PRO A 138 15.52 14.61 0.04
N TRP A 139 14.96 13.44 0.29
CA TRP A 139 15.25 12.60 1.45
C TRP A 139 15.94 11.32 1.02
N ARG A 140 16.89 10.85 1.82
CA ARG A 140 17.50 9.53 1.67
C ARG A 140 16.99 8.61 2.75
N ASN A 141 16.78 7.34 2.42
CA ASN A 141 16.41 6.32 3.39
C ASN A 141 17.66 5.76 4.06
N TYR A 142 17.57 5.59 5.36
CA TYR A 142 18.56 4.88 6.16
C TYR A 142 17.86 3.81 6.97
N VAL A 143 18.47 2.64 7.08
CA VAL A 143 17.95 1.52 7.85
C VAL A 143 19.06 0.94 8.74
N ILE A 144 18.73 0.78 10.03
CA ILE A 144 19.52 -0.03 10.94
C ILE A 144 18.76 -1.34 11.13
N ARG A 145 19.30 -2.43 10.62
CA ARG A 145 18.63 -3.73 10.72
C ARG A 145 18.77 -4.26 12.15
N ILE A 146 17.63 -4.53 12.79
CA ILE A 146 17.57 -5.11 14.14
C ILE A 146 17.69 -6.62 14.05
N ASP A 147 16.85 -7.25 13.24
CA ASP A 147 16.91 -8.68 12.97
C ASP A 147 17.43 -8.92 11.55
N ARG A 148 18.68 -9.38 11.45
CA ARG A 148 19.33 -9.62 10.17
C ARG A 148 18.88 -10.91 9.49
N SER A 149 18.12 -11.78 10.16
CA SER A 149 17.54 -12.97 9.56
C SER A 149 16.35 -12.65 8.65
N VAL A 150 15.71 -11.52 8.87
CA VAL A 150 14.57 -11.07 8.04
C VAL A 150 15.09 -10.49 6.74
N ARG A 151 14.56 -11.00 5.62
CA ARG A 151 14.88 -10.51 4.26
C ARG A 151 13.94 -9.36 3.87
N TRP A 152 14.38 -8.62 2.88
CA TRP A 152 13.59 -7.57 2.23
C TRP A 152 13.93 -7.39 0.76
#